data_4c34826973bd99b1f6ebcfcb8f7cbc05
#
_entry.id   4c34826973bd99b1f6ebcfcb8f7cbc05
#
_cell.length_a   1.000
_cell.length_b   1.000
_cell.length_c   1.000
_cell.angle_alpha   90.00
_cell.angle_beta   90.00
_cell.angle_gamma   90.00
#
_symmetry.space_group_name_H-M   'P 1'
#
loop_
_entity.id
_entity.type
_entity.pdbx_description
1 polymer ?
#
loop_
_entity_poly.entity_id
_entity_poly.type
_entity_poly.pdbx_seq_one_letter_code
_entity_poly.pdbx_strand_id
1 'polypeptide(L)'
;MSDMRTPLGRVRGLGSAHEGTGQFWRVRLTSIALIPLSLFTIGWLLSLKGAGYAEVRASLSQPLVTLIVALFLVVSLDHMRLGMKEIIEDYAHGEGGRLALFVLNTFFTIAIGVVSLFALAKLAFGG
;
A
#
# COMPACT_ATOMS: atom_id res chain seq x y z
N MET A 1 1.73 -17.67 31.59
CA MET A 1 0.67 -17.69 30.56
C MET A 1 0.14 -19.11 30.40
N SER A 2 -1.14 -19.27 30.43
CA SER A 2 -1.76 -20.58 30.14
C SER A 2 -1.58 -20.90 28.67
N ASP A 3 -1.05 -22.08 28.37
CA ASP A 3 -0.96 -22.58 27.01
C ASP A 3 -2.36 -22.98 26.52
N MET A 4 -2.92 -22.23 25.60
CA MET A 4 -4.27 -22.41 25.07
C MET A 4 -4.37 -23.56 24.03
N ARG A 5 -3.26 -24.23 23.72
CA ARG A 5 -3.26 -25.33 22.77
C ARG A 5 -3.92 -26.59 23.36
N THR A 6 -4.68 -27.28 22.53
CA THR A 6 -5.21 -28.60 22.88
C THR A 6 -4.08 -29.62 23.02
N PRO A 7 -4.26 -30.73 23.80
CA PRO A 7 -3.26 -31.79 23.86
C PRO A 7 -2.83 -32.32 22.48
N LEU A 8 -3.79 -32.47 21.57
CA LEU A 8 -3.51 -32.92 20.20
C LEU A 8 -2.72 -31.86 19.40
N GLY A 9 -3.04 -30.57 19.58
CA GLY A 9 -2.30 -29.47 18.96
C GLY A 9 -0.84 -29.41 19.42
N ARG A 10 -0.56 -29.69 20.69
CA ARG A 10 0.82 -29.78 21.22
C ARG A 10 1.60 -30.92 20.58
N VAL A 11 1.01 -32.12 20.52
CA VAL A 11 1.66 -33.30 19.94
C VAL A 11 1.98 -33.08 18.46
N ARG A 12 1.12 -32.41 17.72
CA ARG A 12 1.31 -32.09 16.28
C ARG A 12 2.18 -30.88 16.03
N GLY A 13 2.68 -30.21 17.06
CA GLY A 13 3.45 -28.98 16.91
C GLY A 13 2.66 -27.80 16.39
N LEU A 14 1.32 -27.85 16.48
CA LEU A 14 0.42 -26.79 16.00
C LEU A 14 0.31 -25.68 17.03
N GLY A 15 0.33 -24.46 16.56
CA GLY A 15 0.16 -23.27 17.38
C GLY A 15 -0.27 -22.09 16.51
N SER A 16 -0.23 -20.88 17.07
CA SER A 16 -0.49 -19.69 16.30
C SER A 16 0.57 -19.52 15.20
N ALA A 17 0.13 -19.21 13.98
CA ALA A 17 1.01 -18.90 12.86
C ALA A 17 1.72 -17.53 13.01
N HIS A 18 1.35 -16.72 13.99
CA HIS A 18 1.89 -15.38 14.31
C HIS A 18 1.80 -14.36 13.16
N GLU A 19 1.07 -14.64 12.10
CA GLU A 19 1.00 -13.79 10.90
C GLU A 19 0.00 -12.63 11.02
N GLY A 20 -1.06 -12.77 11.80
CA GLY A 20 -2.10 -11.75 11.96
C GLY A 20 -1.60 -10.43 12.56
N THR A 21 -0.63 -10.49 13.47
CA THR A 21 -0.06 -9.31 14.13
C THR A 21 0.70 -8.42 13.15
N GLY A 22 1.48 -9.01 12.23
CA GLY A 22 2.23 -8.25 11.23
C GLY A 22 1.33 -7.46 10.29
N GLN A 23 0.27 -8.09 9.78
CA GLN A 23 -0.71 -7.42 8.92
C GLN A 23 -1.44 -6.28 9.66
N PHE A 24 -1.87 -6.54 10.89
CA PHE A 24 -2.52 -5.55 11.75
C PHE A 24 -1.68 -4.28 11.93
N TRP A 25 -0.38 -4.43 12.22
CA TRP A 25 0.52 -3.30 12.38
C TRP A 25 0.77 -2.57 11.07
N ARG A 26 0.93 -3.28 9.96
CA ARG A 26 1.11 -2.64 8.64
C ARG A 26 -0.10 -1.80 8.25
N VAL A 27 -1.31 -2.31 8.44
CA VAL A 27 -2.54 -1.54 8.18
C VAL A 27 -2.57 -0.27 9.03
N ARG A 28 -2.28 -0.36 10.32
CA ARG A 28 -2.28 0.79 11.23
C ARG A 28 -1.20 1.81 10.89
N LEU A 29 0.03 1.37 10.65
CA LEU A 29 1.15 2.25 10.32
C LEU A 29 0.91 2.97 8.99
N THR A 30 0.42 2.25 7.97
CA THR A 30 0.09 2.87 6.68
C THR A 30 -1.08 3.84 6.81
N SER A 31 -2.10 3.53 7.62
CA SER A 31 -3.21 4.46 7.90
C SER A 31 -2.73 5.76 8.54
N ILE A 32 -1.89 5.67 9.56
CA ILE A 32 -1.35 6.84 10.26
C ILE A 32 -0.47 7.67 9.31
N ALA A 33 0.38 7.04 8.52
CA ALA A 33 1.24 7.71 7.55
C ALA A 33 0.43 8.41 6.45
N LEU A 34 -0.69 7.82 6.03
CA LEU A 34 -1.54 8.40 4.99
C LEU A 34 -2.23 9.70 5.43
N ILE A 35 -2.45 9.93 6.71
CA ILE A 35 -3.08 11.17 7.18
C ILE A 35 -2.27 12.41 6.76
N PRO A 36 -1.01 12.60 7.19
CA PRO A 36 -0.22 13.76 6.78
C PRO A 36 0.13 13.73 5.29
N LEU A 37 0.39 12.55 4.71
CA LEU A 37 0.71 12.43 3.29
C LEU A 37 -0.45 12.83 2.39
N SER A 38 -1.68 12.44 2.75
CA SER A 38 -2.89 12.83 2.01
C SER A 38 -3.16 14.32 2.12
N LEU A 39 -3.03 14.90 3.32
CA LEU A 39 -3.21 16.34 3.53
C LEU A 39 -2.21 17.15 2.70
N PHE A 40 -0.94 16.75 2.72
CA PHE A 40 0.08 17.39 1.89
C PHE A 40 -0.26 17.28 0.40
N THR A 41 -0.57 16.06 -0.07
CA THR A 41 -0.83 15.80 -1.49
C THR A 41 -2.06 16.57 -1.99
N ILE A 42 -3.13 16.64 -1.20
CA ILE A 42 -4.32 17.43 -1.52
C ILE A 42 -3.98 18.91 -1.58
N GLY A 43 -3.29 19.45 -0.57
CA GLY A 43 -2.86 20.85 -0.54
C GLY A 43 -1.96 21.21 -1.73
N TRP A 44 -1.02 20.32 -2.04
CA TRP A 44 -0.14 20.48 -3.19
C TRP A 44 -0.93 20.47 -4.52
N LEU A 45 -1.84 19.51 -4.72
CA LEU A 45 -2.70 19.48 -5.92
C LEU A 45 -3.56 20.73 -6.05
N LEU A 46 -4.11 21.22 -4.94
CA LEU A 46 -4.89 22.47 -4.94
C LEU A 46 -4.03 23.68 -5.31
N SER A 47 -2.77 23.72 -4.90
CA SER A 47 -1.84 24.80 -5.26
C SER A 47 -1.50 24.81 -6.76
N LEU A 48 -1.65 23.69 -7.44
CA LEU A 48 -1.42 23.55 -8.88
C LEU A 48 -2.69 23.81 -9.72
N LYS A 49 -3.78 24.23 -9.10
CA LYS A 49 -5.01 24.55 -9.83
C LYS A 49 -4.77 25.66 -10.85
N GLY A 50 -5.01 25.36 -12.11
CA GLY A 50 -4.76 26.29 -13.22
C GLY A 50 -3.32 26.28 -13.76
N ALA A 51 -2.41 25.54 -13.14
CA ALA A 51 -1.03 25.40 -13.60
C ALA A 51 -0.94 24.64 -14.92
N GLY A 52 -0.04 25.06 -15.79
CA GLY A 52 0.30 24.36 -17.02
C GLY A 52 1.29 23.21 -16.77
N TYR A 53 1.56 22.42 -17.81
CA TYR A 53 2.48 21.29 -17.74
C TYR A 53 3.87 21.66 -17.20
N ALA A 54 4.42 22.78 -17.66
CA ALA A 54 5.75 23.24 -17.23
C ALA A 54 5.82 23.53 -15.72
N GLU A 55 4.77 24.13 -15.17
CA GLU A 55 4.68 24.47 -13.75
C GLU A 55 4.52 23.20 -12.88
N VAL A 56 3.66 22.28 -13.30
CA VAL A 56 3.49 20.96 -12.62
C VAL A 56 4.80 20.20 -12.63
N ARG A 57 5.49 20.15 -13.76
CA ARG A 57 6.78 19.49 -13.88
C ARG A 57 7.85 20.15 -13.01
N ALA A 58 7.92 21.47 -12.99
CA ALA A 58 8.86 22.21 -12.13
C ALA A 58 8.60 21.92 -10.64
N SER A 59 7.34 21.85 -10.23
CA SER A 59 6.98 21.47 -8.86
C SER A 59 7.41 20.04 -8.53
N LEU A 60 7.15 19.08 -9.43
CA LEU A 60 7.57 17.68 -9.26
C LEU A 60 9.10 17.49 -9.34
N SER A 61 9.85 18.44 -9.88
CA SER A 61 11.32 18.39 -9.89
C SER A 61 11.93 18.84 -8.56
N GLN A 62 11.15 19.38 -7.65
CA GLN A 62 11.63 19.72 -6.31
C GLN A 62 11.81 18.45 -5.48
N PRO A 63 13.00 18.19 -4.92
CA PRO A 63 13.30 16.91 -4.24
C PRO A 63 12.33 16.56 -3.13
N LEU A 64 11.92 17.53 -2.32
CA LEU A 64 10.98 17.31 -1.22
C LEU A 64 9.59 16.89 -1.74
N VAL A 65 9.07 17.57 -2.76
CA VAL A 65 7.78 17.23 -3.38
C VAL A 65 7.83 15.83 -4.00
N THR A 66 8.89 15.54 -4.76
CA THR A 66 9.10 14.21 -5.37
C THR A 66 9.10 13.11 -4.32
N LEU A 67 9.85 13.29 -3.23
CA LEU A 67 9.92 12.30 -2.15
C LEU A 67 8.59 12.09 -1.46
N ILE A 68 7.85 13.16 -1.15
CA ILE A 68 6.55 13.05 -0.49
C ILE A 68 5.53 12.37 -1.41
N VAL A 69 5.49 12.73 -2.68
CA VAL A 69 4.59 12.10 -3.67
C VAL A 69 4.96 10.64 -3.88
N ALA A 70 6.24 10.30 -3.98
CA ALA A 70 6.70 8.91 -4.07
C ALA A 70 6.28 8.10 -2.84
N LEU A 71 6.48 8.65 -1.65
CA LEU A 71 6.10 8.02 -0.39
C LEU A 71 4.58 7.84 -0.30
N PHE A 72 3.81 8.86 -0.69
CA PHE A 72 2.35 8.77 -0.76
C PHE A 72 1.89 7.64 -1.70
N LEU A 73 2.48 7.52 -2.88
CA LEU A 73 2.18 6.44 -3.83
C LEU A 73 2.45 5.06 -3.24
N VAL A 74 3.63 4.86 -2.66
CA VAL A 74 4.02 3.55 -2.10
C VAL A 74 3.12 3.17 -0.92
N VAL A 75 2.91 4.09 0.02
CA VAL A 75 2.11 3.82 1.23
C VAL A 75 0.64 3.61 0.89
N SER A 76 0.07 4.39 -0.03
CA SER A 76 -1.34 4.23 -0.45
C SER A 76 -1.56 2.92 -1.21
N LEU A 77 -0.62 2.51 -2.06
CA LEU A 77 -0.70 1.22 -2.76
C LEU A 77 -0.59 0.03 -1.81
N ASP A 78 0.31 0.09 -0.83
CA ASP A 78 0.43 -0.97 0.17
C ASP A 78 -0.83 -1.05 1.05
N HIS A 79 -1.36 0.10 1.47
CA HIS A 79 -2.61 0.16 2.24
C HIS A 79 -3.81 -0.37 1.45
N MET A 80 -3.93 0.00 0.18
CA MET A 80 -4.95 -0.52 -0.73
C MET A 80 -4.83 -2.04 -0.90
N ARG A 81 -3.61 -2.56 -1.08
CA ARG A 81 -3.36 -4.00 -1.22
C ARG A 81 -3.77 -4.79 0.02
N LEU A 82 -3.45 -4.26 1.20
CA LEU A 82 -3.83 -4.86 2.47
C LEU A 82 -5.35 -4.84 2.68
N GLY A 83 -6.02 -3.72 2.41
CA GLY A 83 -7.47 -3.62 2.51
C GLY A 83 -8.19 -4.52 1.51
N MET A 84 -7.70 -4.62 0.27
CA MET A 84 -8.26 -5.55 -0.71
C MET A 84 -8.07 -7.01 -0.30
N LYS A 85 -6.94 -7.33 0.34
CA LYS A 85 -6.71 -8.67 0.89
C LYS A 85 -7.78 -9.04 1.93
N GLU A 86 -8.13 -8.14 2.83
CA GLU A 86 -9.19 -8.36 3.82
C GLU A 86 -10.55 -8.59 3.15
N ILE A 87 -10.89 -7.80 2.14
CA ILE A 87 -12.12 -7.99 1.37
C ILE A 87 -12.15 -9.37 0.68
N ILE A 88 -11.04 -9.79 0.08
CA ILE A 88 -10.95 -11.10 -0.56
C ILE A 88 -11.11 -12.23 0.47
N GLU A 89 -10.51 -12.10 1.64
CA GLU A 89 -10.63 -13.08 2.72
C GLU A 89 -12.08 -13.23 3.20
N ASP A 90 -12.80 -12.12 3.32
CA ASP A 90 -14.17 -12.11 3.84
C ASP A 90 -15.23 -12.54 2.81
N TYR A 91 -15.06 -12.17 1.56
CA TYR A 91 -16.11 -12.33 0.53
C TYR A 91 -15.82 -13.39 -0.51
N ALA A 92 -14.57 -13.78 -0.73
CA ALA A 92 -14.26 -14.82 -1.71
C ALA A 92 -14.45 -16.23 -1.14
N HIS A 93 -15.40 -16.96 -1.71
CA HIS A 93 -15.69 -18.34 -1.35
C HIS A 93 -15.01 -19.28 -2.37
N GLY A 94 -14.27 -20.25 -1.90
CA GLY A 94 -13.54 -21.20 -2.73
C GLY A 94 -12.04 -20.88 -2.85
N GLU A 95 -11.23 -21.89 -2.61
CA GLU A 95 -9.77 -21.75 -2.52
C GLU A 95 -9.12 -21.26 -3.81
N GLY A 96 -9.53 -21.80 -4.96
CA GLY A 96 -8.97 -21.41 -6.26
C GLY A 96 -9.27 -19.95 -6.64
N GLY A 97 -10.51 -19.52 -6.43
CA GLY A 97 -10.92 -18.13 -6.69
C GLY A 97 -10.21 -17.15 -5.76
N ARG A 98 -10.12 -17.48 -4.48
CA ARG A 98 -9.40 -16.67 -3.48
C ARG A 98 -7.93 -16.52 -3.84
N LEU A 99 -7.24 -17.62 -4.20
CA LEU A 99 -5.85 -17.59 -4.61
C LEU A 99 -5.65 -16.72 -5.86
N ALA A 100 -6.50 -16.88 -6.88
CA ALA A 100 -6.45 -16.06 -8.09
C ALA A 100 -6.60 -14.58 -7.79
N LEU A 101 -7.53 -14.20 -6.91
CA LEU A 101 -7.74 -12.81 -6.49
C LEU A 101 -6.55 -12.24 -5.70
N PHE A 102 -5.91 -13.02 -4.84
CA PHE A 102 -4.70 -12.59 -4.14
C PHE A 102 -3.54 -12.34 -5.10
N VAL A 103 -3.34 -13.24 -6.06
CA VAL A 103 -2.32 -13.09 -7.10
C VAL A 103 -2.60 -11.84 -7.93
N LEU A 104 -3.83 -11.68 -8.38
CA LEU A 104 -4.26 -10.52 -9.17
C LEU A 104 -4.08 -9.21 -8.41
N ASN A 105 -4.50 -9.15 -7.15
CA ASN A 105 -4.32 -7.98 -6.29
C ASN A 105 -2.83 -7.60 -6.14
N THR A 106 -1.97 -8.59 -5.93
CA THR A 106 -0.53 -8.38 -5.79
C THR A 106 0.10 -7.87 -7.09
N PHE A 107 -0.17 -8.52 -8.21
CA PHE A 107 0.37 -8.11 -9.50
C PHE A 107 -0.17 -6.74 -9.94
N PHE A 108 -1.44 -6.47 -9.74
CA PHE A 108 -2.04 -5.17 -10.02
C PHE A 108 -1.35 -4.05 -9.22
N THR A 109 -1.15 -4.25 -7.93
CA THR A 109 -0.48 -3.28 -7.05
C THR A 109 0.96 -3.02 -7.49
N ILE A 110 1.71 -4.07 -7.80
CA ILE A 110 3.09 -3.96 -8.28
C ILE A 110 3.14 -3.22 -9.63
N ALA A 111 2.28 -3.59 -10.57
CA ALA A 111 2.23 -2.97 -11.90
C ALA A 111 1.93 -1.47 -11.81
N ILE A 112 0.90 -1.07 -11.07
CA ILE A 112 0.57 0.33 -10.86
C ILE A 112 1.70 1.06 -10.13
N GLY A 113 2.31 0.45 -9.12
CA GLY A 113 3.44 1.02 -8.39
C GLY A 113 4.65 1.30 -9.28
N VAL A 114 5.05 0.32 -10.07
CA VAL A 114 6.19 0.45 -11.00
C VAL A 114 5.93 1.54 -12.04
N VAL A 115 4.76 1.53 -12.69
CA VAL A 115 4.40 2.53 -13.71
C VAL A 115 4.34 3.93 -13.10
N SER A 116 3.73 4.08 -11.93
CA SER A 116 3.59 5.38 -11.25
C SER A 116 4.94 5.94 -10.81
N LEU A 117 5.80 5.11 -10.21
CA LEU A 117 7.13 5.54 -9.78
C LEU A 117 8.05 5.84 -10.97
N PHE A 118 7.95 5.07 -12.04
CA PHE A 118 8.68 5.36 -13.28
C PHE A 118 8.24 6.69 -13.89
N ALA A 119 6.92 6.94 -13.96
CA ALA A 119 6.38 8.20 -14.47
C ALA A 119 6.83 9.39 -13.60
N LEU A 120 6.78 9.24 -12.27
CA LEU A 120 7.25 10.25 -11.34
C LEU A 120 8.75 10.53 -11.51
N ALA A 121 9.58 9.49 -11.61
CA ALA A 121 11.01 9.64 -11.84
C ALA A 121 11.31 10.33 -13.18
N LYS A 122 10.57 9.99 -14.24
CA LYS A 122 10.69 10.64 -15.54
C LYS A 122 10.34 12.14 -15.48
N LEU A 123 9.28 12.50 -14.75
CA LEU A 123 8.89 13.89 -14.57
C LEU A 123 9.88 14.68 -13.70
N ALA A 124 10.40 14.06 -12.66
CA ALA A 124 11.31 14.70 -11.71
C ALA A 124 12.74 14.88 -12.26
N PHE A 125 13.25 13.90 -12.97
CA PHE A 125 14.66 13.82 -13.41
C PHE A 125 14.85 13.80 -14.92
N GLY A 126 13.81 13.46 -15.67
CA GLY A 126 13.87 13.39 -17.12
C GLY A 126 13.93 14.79 -17.76
N GLY A 127 14.84 14.93 -18.68
CA GLY A 127 14.93 16.13 -19.49
C GLY A 127 13.73 16.31 -20.43
#